data_a52157bc01989dfaa3b68aa940877ebb
#
_entry.id   a52157bc01989dfaa3b68aa940877ebb
#
_cell.length_a   1.000
_cell.length_b   1.000
_cell.length_c   1.000
_cell.angle_alpha   90.00
_cell.angle_beta   90.00
_cell.angle_gamma   90.00
#
_symmetry.space_group_name_H-M   'P 1'
#
loop_
_entity.id
_entity.type
_entity.pdbx_description
1 polymer ?
#
loop_
_entity_poly.entity_id
_entity_poly.type
_entity_poly.pdbx_seq_one_letter_code
_entity_poly.pdbx_strand_id
1 'polypeptide(L)'
;GDVYKRQLEALCGKSLFFTTGDATAFCSYVLPELGSRVTIEDPERLLLNQIPLEPVVQFYLDAPTRETVRAHLEFLYGEDRVTPEEPGPAGLLRDARAEQRAGRLLGRYLEPGPDTMGNGLAAHYDAYEEDEVYRFLDEGIPALLAEGEVYLTDAFRSMQAAPPKISVGVSVHGSVLDLEVDTGEFPVGELKALLRSLHQKKRYHRLRDGRLLRLDDSMEVLDELNETLELSGAKLGQAHARLPLYRAPSLDWALSGQNGIRFNRDDAFRQLSRSFHAVKDSEYTPPASLQKVLRKYQRDGYRWLRTLDSYGMGGILADDMGLGKTVQVLSYLLALREEGGNPLPSLIVCPASLVLNWAEECQKFTPELNCVVVDGDAAHRAQLAEQWDGADVVVTSYDLLRRDETLYENQKFYACILDEAQAIKNHTTQKYKAVCGVNSRVRFALTGTPVENRLGELWSIFSFLMPGYLPPVSYTHLTLPTICSV
;
A
#
# COMPACT_ATOMS: atom_id res chain seq x y z
N GLY A 1 -32.54 41.26 -16.43
CA GLY A 1 -32.52 42.55 -15.65
C GLY A 1 -33.50 43.58 -16.22
N ASP A 2 -33.50 43.80 -17.52
CA ASP A 2 -34.26 44.92 -18.10
C ASP A 2 -35.77 44.65 -18.32
N VAL A 3 -36.17 43.37 -18.45
CA VAL A 3 -37.58 43.01 -18.66
C VAL A 3 -38.40 43.28 -17.39
N TYR A 4 -37.87 42.88 -16.23
CA TYR A 4 -38.52 43.11 -14.94
C TYR A 4 -38.57 44.57 -14.54
N LYS A 5 -37.56 45.36 -14.90
CA LYS A 5 -37.52 46.81 -14.66
C LYS A 5 -38.66 47.54 -15.43
N ARG A 6 -38.84 47.21 -16.72
CA ARG A 6 -39.93 47.74 -17.54
C ARG A 6 -41.32 47.33 -17.04
N GLN A 7 -41.47 46.09 -16.52
CA GLN A 7 -42.74 45.65 -15.97
C GLN A 7 -43.07 46.38 -14.66
N LEU A 8 -42.09 46.63 -13.81
CA LEU A 8 -42.27 47.38 -12.57
C LEU A 8 -42.55 48.88 -12.87
N GLU A 9 -41.86 49.47 -13.85
CA GLU A 9 -42.13 50.83 -14.30
C GLU A 9 -43.53 50.99 -14.86
N ALA A 10 -44.09 49.96 -15.50
CA ALA A 10 -45.48 49.97 -16.01
C ALA A 10 -46.52 49.85 -14.89
N LEU A 11 -46.14 49.46 -13.68
CA LEU A 11 -46.98 49.39 -12.50
C LEU A 11 -46.91 50.63 -11.62
N CYS A 12 -45.95 51.51 -11.88
CA CYS A 12 -45.81 52.77 -11.11
C CYS A 12 -47.07 53.61 -11.22
N GLY A 13 -47.58 54.04 -10.06
CA GLY A 13 -48.81 54.85 -9.96
C GLY A 13 -50.12 54.13 -10.15
N LYS A 14 -50.11 52.79 -10.21
CA LYS A 14 -51.37 51.99 -10.30
C LYS A 14 -51.57 51.27 -8.97
N SER A 15 -52.83 51.19 -8.52
CA SER A 15 -53.26 50.36 -7.44
C SER A 15 -53.50 48.90 -7.92
N LEU A 16 -52.85 47.93 -7.28
CA LEU A 16 -53.06 46.51 -7.52
C LEU A 16 -53.89 45.96 -6.40
N PHE A 17 -54.92 45.19 -6.76
CA PHE A 17 -55.76 44.47 -5.81
C PHE A 17 -55.35 42.98 -5.85
N PHE A 18 -55.03 42.44 -4.70
CA PHE A 18 -54.72 41.04 -4.55
C PHE A 18 -55.85 40.32 -3.88
N THR A 19 -56.17 39.12 -4.36
CA THR A 19 -56.91 38.12 -3.56
C THR A 19 -55.99 37.61 -2.46
N THR A 20 -56.57 36.96 -1.45
CA THR A 20 -55.73 36.38 -0.35
C THR A 20 -54.65 35.45 -0.88
N GLY A 21 -54.98 34.59 -1.88
CA GLY A 21 -54.03 33.72 -2.53
C GLY A 21 -52.94 34.43 -3.35
N ASP A 22 -53.32 35.52 -4.07
CA ASP A 22 -52.39 36.35 -4.84
C ASP A 22 -51.46 37.15 -3.93
N ALA A 23 -51.95 37.60 -2.77
CA ALA A 23 -51.12 38.32 -1.79
C ALA A 23 -50.05 37.38 -1.20
N THR A 24 -50.40 36.16 -0.88
CA THR A 24 -49.43 35.14 -0.41
C THR A 24 -48.41 34.83 -1.49
N ALA A 25 -48.82 34.62 -2.74
CA ALA A 25 -47.91 34.41 -3.85
C ALA A 25 -46.98 35.60 -4.11
N PHE A 26 -47.51 36.82 -4.02
CA PHE A 26 -46.70 38.02 -4.15
C PHE A 26 -45.64 38.13 -3.04
N CYS A 27 -46.03 37.90 -1.81
CA CYS A 27 -45.12 37.91 -0.64
C CYS A 27 -44.10 36.77 -0.69
N SER A 28 -44.42 35.60 -1.19
CA SER A 28 -43.52 34.45 -1.30
C SER A 28 -42.53 34.55 -2.46
N TYR A 29 -42.97 35.09 -3.62
CA TYR A 29 -42.17 35.03 -4.85
C TYR A 29 -41.64 36.41 -5.31
N VAL A 30 -42.36 37.50 -5.08
CA VAL A 30 -42.02 38.80 -5.64
C VAL A 30 -41.32 39.68 -4.60
N LEU A 31 -41.85 39.70 -3.39
CA LEU A 31 -41.35 40.59 -2.34
C LEU A 31 -39.89 40.34 -1.96
N PRO A 32 -39.41 39.09 -1.81
CA PRO A 32 -38.01 38.80 -1.50
C PRO A 32 -37.04 39.27 -2.60
N GLU A 33 -37.46 39.23 -3.89
CA GLU A 33 -36.65 39.72 -5.00
C GLU A 33 -36.58 41.26 -5.05
N LEU A 34 -37.55 41.92 -4.47
CA LEU A 34 -37.61 43.38 -4.38
C LEU A 34 -36.90 43.93 -3.14
N GLY A 35 -36.79 43.12 -2.06
CA GLY A 35 -36.47 43.57 -0.72
C GLY A 35 -35.19 44.39 -0.53
N SER A 36 -34.18 44.26 -1.38
CA SER A 36 -32.95 45.09 -1.32
C SER A 36 -33.00 46.34 -2.25
N ARG A 37 -34.03 46.45 -3.08
CA ARG A 37 -34.12 47.44 -4.16
C ARG A 37 -35.28 48.40 -3.99
N VAL A 38 -36.21 48.11 -3.08
CA VAL A 38 -37.45 48.90 -2.90
C VAL A 38 -37.70 49.07 -1.41
N THR A 39 -38.05 50.29 -1.01
CA THR A 39 -38.52 50.54 0.37
C THR A 39 -40.02 50.26 0.39
N ILE A 40 -40.43 49.34 1.25
CA ILE A 40 -41.82 48.93 1.42
C ILE A 40 -42.39 49.69 2.61
N GLU A 41 -43.44 50.49 2.37
CA GLU A 41 -44.22 51.11 3.43
C GLU A 41 -45.43 50.24 3.70
N ASP A 42 -45.45 49.60 4.85
CA ASP A 42 -46.57 48.76 5.34
C ASP A 42 -46.99 49.21 6.73
N PRO A 43 -47.73 50.36 6.83
CA PRO A 43 -48.07 50.98 8.12
C PRO A 43 -48.97 50.11 8.98
N GLU A 44 -49.79 49.26 8.37
CA GLU A 44 -50.73 48.34 9.08
C GLU A 44 -50.13 46.96 9.25
N ARG A 45 -48.88 46.71 8.82
CA ARG A 45 -48.18 45.39 8.83
C ARG A 45 -48.94 44.26 8.12
N LEU A 46 -49.81 44.58 7.18
CA LEU A 46 -50.60 43.64 6.44
C LEU A 46 -49.74 42.67 5.58
N LEU A 47 -48.67 43.24 4.96
CA LEU A 47 -47.73 42.45 4.17
C LEU A 47 -46.78 41.64 5.05
N LEU A 48 -46.36 42.18 6.19
CA LEU A 48 -45.49 41.46 7.11
C LEU A 48 -46.19 40.19 7.65
N ASN A 49 -47.51 40.28 7.85
CA ASN A 49 -48.29 39.12 8.28
C ASN A 49 -48.55 38.10 7.17
N GLN A 50 -48.17 38.42 5.91
CA GLN A 50 -48.24 37.56 4.74
C GLN A 50 -46.87 37.04 4.30
N ILE A 51 -45.78 37.40 4.99
CA ILE A 51 -44.45 36.85 4.70
C ILE A 51 -44.39 35.46 5.32
N PRO A 52 -44.09 34.44 4.50
CA PRO A 52 -43.94 33.08 5.01
C PRO A 52 -42.80 33.03 6.04
N LEU A 53 -43.01 32.26 7.08
CA LEU A 53 -41.92 31.89 7.97
C LEU A 53 -40.90 31.06 7.21
N GLU A 54 -39.64 31.32 7.46
CA GLU A 54 -38.56 30.47 6.90
C GLU A 54 -38.60 29.10 7.58
N PRO A 55 -38.76 28.00 6.84
CA PRO A 55 -38.83 26.66 7.43
C PRO A 55 -37.44 26.16 7.78
N VAL A 56 -37.36 25.36 8.83
CA VAL A 56 -36.22 24.47 9.02
C VAL A 56 -36.44 23.26 8.13
N VAL A 57 -35.55 23.08 7.15
CA VAL A 57 -35.60 21.95 6.21
C VAL A 57 -35.02 20.73 6.89
N GLN A 58 -35.76 19.65 6.92
CA GLN A 58 -35.36 18.38 7.53
C GLN A 58 -35.34 17.28 6.49
N PHE A 59 -34.18 16.69 6.29
CA PHE A 59 -33.97 15.56 5.38
C PHE A 59 -33.85 14.28 6.19
N TYR A 60 -34.70 13.32 5.95
CA TYR A 60 -34.67 12.00 6.59
C TYR A 60 -34.15 10.98 5.60
N LEU A 61 -33.01 10.35 5.95
CA LEU A 61 -32.36 9.36 5.10
C LEU A 61 -32.50 7.98 5.72
N ASP A 62 -32.92 7.03 4.89
CA ASP A 62 -33.11 5.63 5.23
C ASP A 62 -32.47 4.71 4.19
N ALA A 63 -32.19 3.47 4.58
CA ALA A 63 -31.74 2.41 3.70
C ALA A 63 -32.65 1.18 3.88
N PRO A 64 -33.81 1.14 3.21
CA PRO A 64 -34.76 0.04 3.38
C PRO A 64 -34.16 -1.29 2.94
N THR A 65 -33.23 -1.28 2.03
CA THR A 65 -32.40 -2.42 1.65
C THR A 65 -30.92 -1.99 1.62
N ARG A 66 -30.02 -2.94 1.47
CA ARG A 66 -28.57 -2.62 1.32
C ARG A 66 -28.20 -2.08 -0.07
N GLU A 67 -29.16 -2.00 -0.97
CA GLU A 67 -28.98 -1.55 -2.36
C GLU A 67 -29.73 -0.24 -2.63
N THR A 68 -30.59 0.17 -1.72
CA THR A 68 -31.47 1.31 -1.91
C THR A 68 -31.24 2.34 -0.82
N VAL A 69 -31.00 3.57 -1.23
CA VAL A 69 -31.07 4.75 -0.35
C VAL A 69 -32.39 5.45 -0.63
N ARG A 70 -33.07 5.80 0.45
CA ARG A 70 -34.32 6.54 0.42
C ARG A 70 -34.20 7.83 1.21
N ALA A 71 -34.75 8.90 0.66
CA ALA A 71 -34.85 10.17 1.36
C ALA A 71 -36.31 10.68 1.36
N HIS A 72 -36.75 11.27 2.44
CA HIS A 72 -37.96 12.08 2.47
C HIS A 72 -37.69 13.43 3.12
N LEU A 73 -38.54 14.39 2.84
CA LEU A 73 -38.40 15.77 3.14
C LEU A 73 -39.52 16.25 4.04
N GLU A 74 -39.18 16.93 5.14
CA GLU A 74 -40.12 17.60 6.02
C GLU A 74 -39.68 19.05 6.23
N PHE A 75 -40.65 19.92 6.49
CA PHE A 75 -40.44 21.33 6.78
C PHE A 75 -41.05 21.67 8.13
N LEU A 76 -40.25 22.28 8.99
CA LEU A 76 -40.68 22.70 10.30
C LEU A 76 -40.88 24.24 10.31
N TYR A 77 -42.13 24.67 10.45
CA TYR A 77 -42.57 26.05 10.57
C TYR A 77 -42.96 26.35 12.02
N GLY A 78 -41.99 26.76 12.82
CA GLY A 78 -42.19 26.92 14.26
C GLY A 78 -42.43 25.57 14.94
N GLU A 79 -43.69 25.31 15.39
CA GLU A 79 -44.09 24.02 15.97
C GLU A 79 -44.79 23.10 14.96
N ASP A 80 -45.16 23.64 13.78
CA ASP A 80 -45.89 22.90 12.75
C ASP A 80 -44.92 22.15 11.82
N ARG A 81 -45.14 20.84 11.67
CA ARG A 81 -44.38 19.98 10.76
C ARG A 81 -45.26 19.65 9.56
N VAL A 82 -44.74 19.84 8.36
CA VAL A 82 -45.43 19.59 7.10
C VAL A 82 -44.54 18.89 6.09
N THR A 83 -45.14 18.03 5.27
CA THR A 83 -44.47 17.43 4.11
C THR A 83 -44.76 18.25 2.83
N PRO A 84 -44.00 18.04 1.75
CA PRO A 84 -44.27 18.73 0.47
C PRO A 84 -45.68 18.55 -0.04
N GLU A 85 -46.33 17.43 0.22
CA GLU A 85 -47.62 17.02 -0.33
C GLU A 85 -48.83 17.37 0.58
N GLU A 86 -48.55 17.64 1.85
CA GLU A 86 -49.61 18.02 2.79
C GLU A 86 -49.97 19.51 2.66
N PRO A 87 -51.26 19.84 2.70
CA PRO A 87 -51.65 21.25 2.62
C PRO A 87 -51.22 22.09 3.83
N GLY A 88 -50.81 21.46 4.93
CA GLY A 88 -50.44 22.11 6.18
C GLY A 88 -51.65 22.57 7.00
N PRO A 89 -51.46 23.04 8.25
CA PRO A 89 -52.49 23.59 9.11
C PRO A 89 -53.14 24.84 8.49
N ALA A 90 -54.43 25.02 8.79
CA ALA A 90 -55.14 26.20 8.31
C ALA A 90 -54.52 27.49 8.85
N GLY A 91 -54.12 28.39 7.93
CA GLY A 91 -53.48 29.67 8.24
C GLY A 91 -51.93 29.63 8.21
N LEU A 92 -51.30 28.50 7.99
CA LEU A 92 -49.86 28.39 7.81
C LEU A 92 -49.48 28.95 6.45
N LEU A 93 -48.58 29.97 6.47
CA LEU A 93 -47.96 30.54 5.26
C LEU A 93 -46.67 29.81 4.97
N ARG A 94 -46.65 28.99 3.94
CA ARG A 94 -45.48 28.18 3.54
C ARG A 94 -44.58 28.96 2.59
N ASP A 95 -43.26 28.80 2.78
CA ASP A 95 -42.24 29.29 1.84
C ASP A 95 -42.05 28.29 0.69
N ALA A 96 -42.86 28.40 -0.34
CA ALA A 96 -42.78 27.53 -1.51
C ALA A 96 -41.42 27.57 -2.24
N ARG A 97 -40.62 28.66 -2.07
CA ARG A 97 -39.29 28.74 -2.65
C ARG A 97 -38.29 27.87 -1.91
N ALA A 98 -38.28 27.95 -0.59
CA ALA A 98 -37.43 27.12 0.27
C ALA A 98 -37.74 25.65 0.03
N GLU A 99 -39.02 25.31 -0.01
CA GLU A 99 -39.50 23.94 -0.26
C GLU A 99 -39.10 23.40 -1.63
N GLN A 100 -39.32 24.21 -2.70
CA GLN A 100 -38.89 23.83 -4.06
C GLN A 100 -37.34 23.71 -4.17
N ARG A 101 -36.60 24.57 -3.46
CA ARG A 101 -35.13 24.52 -3.46
C ARG A 101 -34.65 23.22 -2.85
N ALA A 102 -35.20 22.83 -1.69
CA ALA A 102 -34.89 21.56 -1.03
C ALA A 102 -35.28 20.35 -1.88
N GLY A 103 -36.48 20.33 -2.46
CA GLY A 103 -36.92 19.28 -3.36
C GLY A 103 -36.07 19.14 -4.63
N ARG A 104 -35.67 20.27 -5.24
CA ARG A 104 -34.74 20.27 -6.39
C ARG A 104 -33.35 19.76 -6.00
N LEU A 105 -32.92 20.03 -4.77
CA LEU A 105 -31.62 19.57 -4.28
C LEU A 105 -31.64 18.03 -4.17
N LEU A 106 -32.67 17.44 -3.58
CA LEU A 106 -32.84 15.98 -3.56
C LEU A 106 -32.91 15.40 -4.98
N GLY A 107 -33.72 16.01 -5.86
CA GLY A 107 -33.88 15.54 -7.24
C GLY A 107 -32.62 15.64 -8.13
N ARG A 108 -31.52 16.22 -7.65
CA ARG A 108 -30.21 16.14 -8.32
C ARG A 108 -29.52 14.81 -8.14
N TYR A 109 -29.81 14.14 -7.03
CA TYR A 109 -29.08 12.95 -6.59
C TYR A 109 -29.96 11.72 -6.53
N LEU A 110 -31.25 11.88 -6.29
CA LEU A 110 -32.23 10.82 -6.09
C LEU A 110 -33.42 11.04 -7.01
N GLU A 111 -33.98 9.96 -7.51
CA GLU A 111 -35.19 10.00 -8.33
C GLU A 111 -36.46 9.84 -7.47
N PRO A 112 -37.63 10.40 -7.89
CA PRO A 112 -38.89 10.16 -7.20
C PRO A 112 -39.18 8.66 -7.17
N GLY A 113 -39.25 8.08 -5.98
CA GLY A 113 -39.48 6.67 -5.77
C GLY A 113 -40.98 6.37 -5.62
N PRO A 114 -41.43 5.13 -5.86
CA PRO A 114 -42.78 4.70 -5.60
C PRO A 114 -43.07 4.69 -4.09
N ASP A 115 -44.26 5.16 -3.69
CA ASP A 115 -44.74 5.00 -2.33
C ASP A 115 -44.95 3.51 -2.02
N THR A 116 -43.98 2.89 -1.32
CA THR A 116 -44.05 1.47 -0.96
C THR A 116 -44.65 1.23 0.42
N MET A 117 -44.97 2.29 1.19
CA MET A 117 -45.51 2.18 2.55
C MET A 117 -47.04 2.25 2.63
N GLY A 118 -47.73 2.53 1.54
CA GLY A 118 -49.20 2.43 1.49
C GLY A 118 -49.98 3.47 2.29
N ASN A 119 -49.31 4.48 2.84
CA ASN A 119 -49.96 5.57 3.57
C ASN A 119 -50.26 6.81 2.71
N GLY A 120 -49.88 6.81 1.45
CA GLY A 120 -50.31 7.77 0.43
C GLY A 120 -49.87 9.23 0.59
N LEU A 121 -48.89 9.54 1.44
CA LEU A 121 -48.69 10.92 1.91
C LEU A 121 -47.25 11.45 1.86
N ALA A 122 -46.28 10.73 1.34
CA ALA A 122 -44.91 11.31 1.26
C ALA A 122 -44.20 10.97 -0.06
N ALA A 123 -43.76 11.98 -0.77
CA ALA A 123 -42.83 11.82 -1.87
C ALA A 123 -41.51 11.27 -1.33
N HIS A 124 -41.17 10.08 -1.77
CA HIS A 124 -39.87 9.49 -1.48
C HIS A 124 -38.96 9.69 -2.70
N TYR A 125 -37.66 9.93 -2.41
CA TYR A 125 -36.62 9.97 -3.41
C TYR A 125 -35.75 8.75 -3.17
N ASP A 126 -35.53 7.94 -4.17
CA ASP A 126 -34.80 6.71 -4.08
C ASP A 126 -33.59 6.70 -5.04
N ALA A 127 -32.51 6.02 -4.67
CA ALA A 127 -31.42 5.65 -5.56
C ALA A 127 -31.24 4.14 -5.53
N TYR A 128 -31.13 3.52 -6.71
CA TYR A 128 -31.04 2.07 -6.89
C TYR A 128 -29.72 1.65 -7.55
N GLU A 129 -29.10 2.53 -8.32
CA GLU A 129 -27.83 2.25 -8.99
C GLU A 129 -26.66 2.57 -8.08
N GLU A 130 -25.63 1.72 -8.13
CA GLU A 130 -24.44 1.82 -7.25
C GLU A 130 -23.74 3.18 -7.38
N ASP A 131 -23.57 3.67 -8.61
CA ASP A 131 -22.94 4.96 -8.88
C ASP A 131 -23.77 6.14 -8.39
N GLU A 132 -25.09 6.05 -8.44
CA GLU A 132 -26.00 7.07 -7.90
C GLU A 132 -25.89 7.13 -6.37
N VAL A 133 -25.89 5.96 -5.71
CA VAL A 133 -25.72 5.86 -4.27
C VAL A 133 -24.38 6.48 -3.86
N TYR A 134 -23.29 6.16 -4.57
CA TYR A 134 -21.98 6.74 -4.26
C TYR A 134 -21.94 8.25 -4.45
N ARG A 135 -22.53 8.76 -5.54
CA ARG A 135 -22.62 10.20 -5.80
C ARG A 135 -23.45 10.91 -4.71
N PHE A 136 -24.54 10.28 -4.27
CA PHE A 136 -25.35 10.82 -3.18
C PHE A 136 -24.58 10.87 -1.86
N LEU A 137 -23.83 9.81 -1.51
CA LEU A 137 -23.03 9.77 -0.29
C LEU A 137 -21.89 10.82 -0.30
N ASP A 138 -21.22 11.01 -1.43
CA ASP A 138 -20.06 11.90 -1.54
C ASP A 138 -20.45 13.39 -1.70
N GLU A 139 -21.48 13.67 -2.50
CA GLU A 139 -21.83 15.03 -2.90
C GLU A 139 -23.20 15.45 -2.32
N GLY A 140 -24.14 14.50 -2.29
CA GLY A 140 -25.51 14.77 -1.87
C GLY A 140 -25.61 15.09 -0.39
N ILE A 141 -25.11 14.23 0.50
CA ILE A 141 -25.18 14.44 1.96
C ILE A 141 -24.53 15.77 2.38
N PRO A 142 -23.32 16.12 1.93
CA PRO A 142 -22.75 17.44 2.23
C PRO A 142 -23.60 18.60 1.74
N ALA A 143 -24.24 18.47 0.56
CA ALA A 143 -25.12 19.50 0.03
C ALA A 143 -26.42 19.63 0.85
N LEU A 144 -27.00 18.51 1.32
CA LEU A 144 -28.15 18.52 2.21
C LEU A 144 -27.83 19.17 3.57
N LEU A 145 -26.67 18.85 4.16
CA LEU A 145 -26.20 19.45 5.42
C LEU A 145 -25.98 20.95 5.32
N ALA A 146 -25.68 21.48 4.12
CA ALA A 146 -25.54 22.92 3.89
C ALA A 146 -26.90 23.64 3.78
N GLU A 147 -27.97 22.91 3.42
CA GLU A 147 -29.31 23.48 3.23
C GLU A 147 -30.22 23.29 4.45
N GLY A 148 -29.97 22.25 5.29
CA GLY A 148 -30.84 21.97 6.42
C GLY A 148 -30.30 20.87 7.36
N GLU A 149 -31.18 20.34 8.18
CA GLU A 149 -30.88 19.25 9.11
C GLU A 149 -31.00 17.89 8.42
N VAL A 150 -30.05 16.98 8.68
CA VAL A 150 -30.05 15.64 8.11
C VAL A 150 -30.17 14.60 9.21
N TYR A 151 -31.21 13.79 9.15
CA TYR A 151 -31.50 12.72 10.09
C TYR A 151 -31.29 11.37 9.41
N LEU A 152 -30.50 10.51 10.05
CA LEU A 152 -30.13 9.20 9.55
C LEU A 152 -30.77 8.11 10.38
N THR A 153 -31.44 7.15 9.74
CA THR A 153 -31.90 5.93 10.42
C THR A 153 -30.71 5.02 10.78
N ASP A 154 -30.93 4.10 11.71
CA ASP A 154 -29.90 3.10 12.05
C ASP A 154 -29.61 2.17 10.86
N ALA A 155 -30.60 1.90 10.03
CA ALA A 155 -30.44 1.15 8.79
C ALA A 155 -29.48 1.86 7.84
N PHE A 156 -29.64 3.17 7.63
CA PHE A 156 -28.75 3.97 6.81
C PHE A 156 -27.32 4.03 7.38
N ARG A 157 -27.17 4.24 8.70
CA ARG A 157 -25.86 4.24 9.36
C ARG A 157 -25.16 2.90 9.21
N SER A 158 -25.90 1.80 9.31
CA SER A 158 -25.37 0.44 9.17
C SER A 158 -24.98 0.07 7.74
N MET A 159 -25.41 0.85 6.75
CA MET A 159 -25.03 0.65 5.34
C MET A 159 -23.55 1.00 5.09
N GLN A 160 -23.00 1.93 5.84
CA GLN A 160 -21.60 2.28 5.77
C GLN A 160 -20.76 1.40 6.71
N ALA A 161 -19.77 0.73 6.16
CA ALA A 161 -18.80 0.00 6.95
C ALA A 161 -17.73 0.95 7.51
N ALA A 162 -17.36 0.75 8.76
CA ALA A 162 -16.20 1.43 9.31
C ALA A 162 -14.91 0.94 8.63
N PRO A 163 -13.90 1.80 8.46
CA PRO A 163 -12.59 1.40 7.96
C PRO A 163 -12.01 0.24 8.80
N PRO A 164 -11.40 -0.78 8.17
CA PRO A 164 -10.78 -1.87 8.91
C PRO A 164 -9.67 -1.33 9.80
N LYS A 165 -9.68 -1.72 11.07
CA LYS A 165 -8.57 -1.46 11.98
C LYS A 165 -7.53 -2.54 11.78
N ILE A 166 -6.48 -2.23 11.01
CA ILE A 166 -5.46 -3.20 10.69
C ILE A 166 -4.33 -3.13 11.71
N SER A 167 -3.96 -4.27 12.23
CA SER A 167 -2.74 -4.43 12.99
C SER A 167 -1.84 -5.47 12.33
N VAL A 168 -0.55 -5.14 12.26
CA VAL A 168 0.47 -6.03 11.72
C VAL A 168 1.42 -6.36 12.85
N GLY A 169 1.47 -7.64 13.22
CA GLY A 169 2.43 -8.20 14.17
C GLY A 169 3.62 -8.77 13.42
N VAL A 170 4.83 -8.45 13.87
CA VAL A 170 6.06 -9.08 13.35
C VAL A 170 6.88 -9.61 14.51
N SER A 171 7.24 -10.88 14.42
CA SER A 171 8.07 -11.57 15.38
C SER A 171 9.19 -12.35 14.70
N VAL A 172 10.31 -12.57 15.43
CA VAL A 172 11.47 -13.31 14.93
C VAL A 172 11.46 -14.71 15.50
N HIS A 173 11.40 -15.71 14.62
CA HIS A 173 11.49 -17.12 15.00
C HIS A 173 12.64 -17.82 14.25
N GLY A 174 13.77 -18.02 14.93
CA GLY A 174 14.97 -18.60 14.31
C GLY A 174 15.48 -17.74 13.15
N SER A 175 15.46 -18.27 11.92
CA SER A 175 15.94 -17.59 10.71
C SER A 175 14.83 -16.94 9.86
N VAL A 176 13.61 -16.82 10.40
CA VAL A 176 12.48 -16.28 9.69
C VAL A 176 11.75 -15.21 10.51
N LEU A 177 11.09 -14.30 9.81
CA LEU A 177 10.09 -13.38 10.36
C LEU A 177 8.73 -14.05 10.24
N ASP A 178 8.00 -14.17 11.32
CA ASP A 178 6.57 -14.49 11.29
C ASP A 178 5.79 -13.17 11.30
N LEU A 179 4.98 -12.99 10.27
CA LEU A 179 4.12 -11.83 10.10
C LEU A 179 2.68 -12.25 10.28
N GLU A 180 1.98 -11.55 11.16
CA GLU A 180 0.57 -11.76 11.46
C GLU A 180 -0.20 -10.48 11.10
N VAL A 181 -1.24 -10.62 10.28
CA VAL A 181 -2.13 -9.51 9.91
C VAL A 181 -3.49 -9.74 10.58
N ASP A 182 -3.83 -8.86 11.50
CA ASP A 182 -5.14 -8.81 12.14
C ASP A 182 -5.94 -7.64 11.57
N THR A 183 -7.12 -7.94 11.05
CA THR A 183 -8.05 -6.99 10.45
C THR A 183 -9.24 -6.65 11.35
N GLY A 184 -9.20 -7.10 12.62
CA GLY A 184 -10.30 -6.97 13.56
C GLY A 184 -11.57 -7.68 13.05
N GLU A 185 -12.69 -6.95 13.02
CA GLU A 185 -13.96 -7.49 12.55
C GLU A 185 -14.08 -7.60 11.02
N PHE A 186 -13.08 -7.11 10.27
CA PHE A 186 -13.10 -7.13 8.82
C PHE A 186 -12.73 -8.53 8.30
N PRO A 187 -13.53 -9.14 7.41
CA PRO A 187 -13.25 -10.50 6.93
C PRO A 187 -11.96 -10.55 6.10
N VAL A 188 -10.94 -11.27 6.57
CA VAL A 188 -9.65 -11.45 5.85
C VAL A 188 -9.86 -11.92 4.40
N GLY A 189 -10.89 -12.74 4.15
CA GLY A 189 -11.24 -13.21 2.80
C GLY A 189 -11.69 -12.12 1.82
N GLU A 190 -12.07 -10.93 2.31
CA GLU A 190 -12.47 -9.78 1.48
C GLU A 190 -11.32 -8.83 1.18
N LEU A 191 -10.21 -8.94 1.92
CA LEU A 191 -9.06 -8.07 1.77
C LEU A 191 -8.51 -8.05 0.34
N LYS A 192 -8.48 -9.22 -0.32
CA LYS A 192 -8.06 -9.32 -1.72
C LYS A 192 -8.97 -8.58 -2.70
N ALA A 193 -10.28 -8.56 -2.44
CA ALA A 193 -11.24 -7.84 -3.26
C ALA A 193 -11.13 -6.33 -3.01
N LEU A 194 -10.93 -5.94 -1.75
CA LEU A 194 -10.66 -4.57 -1.33
C LEU A 194 -9.44 -3.99 -2.04
N LEU A 195 -8.30 -4.70 -2.01
CA LEU A 195 -7.08 -4.30 -2.71
C LEU A 195 -7.28 -4.10 -4.21
N ARG A 196 -8.06 -4.99 -4.86
CA ARG A 196 -8.40 -4.80 -6.28
C ARG A 196 -9.19 -3.51 -6.52
N SER A 197 -10.11 -3.16 -5.62
CA SER A 197 -10.88 -1.93 -5.73
C SER A 197 -9.99 -0.69 -5.53
N LEU A 198 -9.00 -0.76 -4.63
CA LEU A 198 -7.97 0.29 -4.44
C LEU A 198 -7.12 0.46 -5.71
N HIS A 199 -6.59 -0.61 -6.29
CA HIS A 199 -5.85 -0.55 -7.56
C HIS A 199 -6.67 0.03 -8.72
N GLN A 200 -8.00 -0.22 -8.73
CA GLN A 200 -8.92 0.35 -9.70
C GLN A 200 -9.30 1.81 -9.40
N LYS A 201 -8.76 2.40 -8.31
CA LYS A 201 -9.07 3.76 -7.84
C LYS A 201 -10.56 4.01 -7.65
N LYS A 202 -11.30 3.00 -7.20
CA LYS A 202 -12.70 3.15 -6.84
C LYS A 202 -12.82 4.00 -5.57
N ARG A 203 -13.90 4.75 -5.45
CA ARG A 203 -14.18 5.55 -4.24
C ARG A 203 -14.77 4.72 -3.11
N TYR A 204 -15.47 3.62 -3.46
CA TYR A 204 -16.13 2.71 -2.54
C TYR A 204 -15.83 1.27 -2.89
N HIS A 205 -15.83 0.43 -1.87
CA HIS A 205 -15.79 -1.02 -2.00
C HIS A 205 -17.03 -1.61 -1.33
N ARG A 206 -17.78 -2.45 -2.05
CA ARG A 206 -18.94 -3.15 -1.52
C ARG A 206 -18.51 -4.47 -0.91
N LEU A 207 -18.80 -4.65 0.38
CA LEU A 207 -18.55 -5.89 1.09
C LEU A 207 -19.57 -6.95 0.67
N ARG A 208 -19.27 -8.22 0.91
CA ARG A 208 -20.19 -9.33 0.61
C ARG A 208 -21.52 -9.26 1.37
N ASP A 209 -21.52 -8.63 2.52
CA ASP A 209 -22.72 -8.38 3.31
C ASP A 209 -23.53 -7.17 2.82
N GLY A 210 -23.08 -6.53 1.75
CA GLY A 210 -23.71 -5.38 1.09
C GLY A 210 -23.36 -4.03 1.69
N ARG A 211 -22.58 -3.96 2.77
CA ARG A 211 -22.11 -2.68 3.33
C ARG A 211 -21.09 -2.01 2.40
N LEU A 212 -21.09 -0.69 2.42
CA LEU A 212 -20.23 0.14 1.61
C LEU A 212 -19.04 0.65 2.44
N LEU A 213 -17.85 0.34 2.03
CA LEU A 213 -16.61 0.85 2.62
C LEU A 213 -16.09 2.00 1.74
N ARG A 214 -15.95 3.18 2.32
CA ARG A 214 -15.30 4.31 1.64
C ARG A 214 -13.80 4.07 1.58
N LEU A 215 -13.24 4.23 0.37
CA LEU A 215 -11.80 4.12 0.11
C LEU A 215 -11.22 5.53 0.11
N ASP A 216 -10.48 5.86 1.15
CA ASP A 216 -9.78 7.13 1.29
C ASP A 216 -8.26 6.92 1.27
N ASP A 217 -7.52 8.01 1.32
CA ASP A 217 -6.05 8.00 1.27
C ASP A 217 -5.42 7.18 2.42
N SER A 218 -6.15 6.95 3.52
CA SER A 218 -5.67 6.12 4.62
C SER A 218 -5.55 4.64 4.25
N MET A 219 -6.18 4.23 3.16
CA MET A 219 -6.15 2.87 2.63
C MET A 219 -4.99 2.62 1.65
N GLU A 220 -4.29 3.66 1.15
CA GLU A 220 -3.11 3.51 0.29
C GLU A 220 -2.01 2.71 0.97
N VAL A 221 -1.94 2.82 2.30
CA VAL A 221 -1.03 2.04 3.14
C VAL A 221 -1.22 0.54 3.01
N LEU A 222 -2.44 0.08 2.75
CA LEU A 222 -2.73 -1.34 2.50
C LEU A 222 -2.14 -1.81 1.19
N ASP A 223 -2.12 -0.95 0.21
CA ASP A 223 -1.56 -1.22 -1.10
C ASP A 223 -0.04 -1.34 -1.03
N GLU A 224 0.62 -0.41 -0.35
CA GLU A 224 2.06 -0.46 -0.08
C GLU A 224 2.46 -1.70 0.74
N LEU A 225 1.66 -2.05 1.75
CA LEU A 225 1.87 -3.26 2.54
C LEU A 225 1.70 -4.51 1.68
N ASN A 226 0.66 -4.57 0.86
CA ASN A 226 0.42 -5.68 -0.05
C ASN A 226 1.57 -5.84 -1.05
N GLU A 227 2.02 -4.74 -1.68
CA GLU A 227 3.18 -4.76 -2.58
C GLU A 227 4.43 -5.29 -1.86
N THR A 228 4.70 -4.81 -0.64
CA THR A 228 5.84 -5.27 0.17
C THR A 228 5.74 -6.78 0.48
N LEU A 229 4.55 -7.27 0.77
CA LEU A 229 4.31 -8.67 1.06
C LEU A 229 4.36 -9.55 -0.20
N GLU A 230 3.78 -9.12 -1.31
CA GLU A 230 3.85 -9.85 -2.59
C GLU A 230 5.28 -9.99 -3.10
N LEU A 231 6.08 -8.95 -2.97
CA LEU A 231 7.52 -8.97 -3.28
C LEU A 231 8.30 -10.00 -2.44
N SER A 232 7.80 -10.32 -1.26
CA SER A 232 8.40 -11.34 -0.38
C SER A 232 7.83 -12.74 -0.57
N GLY A 233 6.89 -12.93 -1.51
CA GLY A 233 6.19 -14.20 -1.74
C GLY A 233 5.06 -14.47 -0.73
N ALA A 234 4.75 -13.52 0.14
CA ALA A 234 3.60 -13.59 1.04
C ALA A 234 2.38 -12.90 0.39
N LYS A 235 1.19 -13.35 0.75
CA LYS A 235 -0.07 -12.75 0.26
C LYS A 235 -0.82 -12.16 1.45
N LEU A 236 -1.21 -10.92 1.35
CA LEU A 236 -1.96 -10.21 2.39
C LEU A 236 -3.29 -10.90 2.77
N GLY A 237 -3.83 -11.73 1.91
CA GLY A 237 -5.01 -12.55 2.19
C GLY A 237 -4.76 -13.79 3.07
N GLN A 238 -3.53 -13.97 3.58
CA GLN A 238 -3.18 -15.00 4.56
C GLN A 238 -2.96 -14.32 5.91
N ALA A 239 -3.67 -14.76 6.94
CA ALA A 239 -3.52 -14.20 8.29
C ALA A 239 -2.08 -14.33 8.83
N HIS A 240 -1.29 -15.26 8.31
CA HIS A 240 0.09 -15.51 8.69
C HIS A 240 0.97 -15.66 7.45
N ALA A 241 2.14 -15.03 7.46
CA ALA A 241 3.16 -15.16 6.43
C ALA A 241 4.55 -15.31 7.06
N ARG A 242 5.42 -16.14 6.45
CA ARG A 242 6.81 -16.29 6.86
C ARG A 242 7.72 -15.62 5.85
N LEU A 243 8.58 -14.75 6.33
CA LEU A 243 9.49 -13.96 5.52
C LEU A 243 10.94 -14.19 5.95
N PRO A 244 11.91 -14.10 5.03
CA PRO A 244 13.32 -14.10 5.39
C PRO A 244 13.69 -12.91 6.27
N LEU A 245 14.69 -13.08 7.17
CA LEU A 245 15.17 -12.04 8.09
C LEU A 245 15.61 -10.75 7.38
N TYR A 246 16.15 -10.86 6.18
CA TYR A 246 16.60 -9.69 5.39
C TYR A 246 15.47 -8.74 5.00
N ARG A 247 14.21 -9.12 5.20
CA ARG A 247 13.04 -8.24 4.99
C ARG A 247 12.78 -7.31 6.16
N ALA A 248 13.40 -7.53 7.32
CA ALA A 248 13.16 -6.72 8.50
C ALA A 248 13.34 -5.22 8.27
N PRO A 249 14.42 -4.71 7.61
CA PRO A 249 14.58 -3.28 7.38
C PRO A 249 13.49 -2.68 6.50
N SER A 250 13.11 -3.37 5.42
CA SER A 250 12.07 -2.88 4.50
C SER A 250 10.68 -2.88 5.15
N LEU A 251 10.38 -3.90 5.96
CA LEU A 251 9.14 -3.96 6.74
C LEU A 251 9.10 -2.88 7.82
N ASP A 252 10.20 -2.69 8.54
CA ASP A 252 10.28 -1.65 9.57
C ASP A 252 10.11 -0.25 8.97
N TRP A 253 10.73 0.00 7.83
CA TRP A 253 10.58 1.28 7.11
C TRP A 253 9.16 1.47 6.58
N ALA A 254 8.59 0.48 5.90
CA ALA A 254 7.26 0.58 5.29
C ALA A 254 6.13 0.71 6.34
N LEU A 255 6.30 0.08 7.52
CA LEU A 255 5.28 0.08 8.56
C LEU A 255 5.51 1.15 9.64
N SER A 256 6.72 1.74 9.70
CA SER A 256 7.05 2.79 10.66
C SER A 256 6.60 4.15 10.14
N GLY A 257 5.65 4.77 10.81
CA GLY A 257 5.17 6.11 10.48
C GLY A 257 3.90 6.15 9.64
N GLN A 258 3.32 5.02 9.34
CA GLN A 258 2.05 4.94 8.62
C GLN A 258 0.87 5.21 9.56
N ASN A 259 0.08 6.24 9.26
CA ASN A 259 -1.17 6.53 9.96
C ASN A 259 -2.23 5.50 9.55
N GLY A 260 -2.83 4.78 10.51
CA GLY A 260 -3.94 3.85 10.25
C GLY A 260 -3.62 2.37 10.46
N ILE A 261 -2.34 1.97 10.51
CA ILE A 261 -1.92 0.61 10.85
C ILE A 261 -1.26 0.58 12.22
N ARG A 262 -1.71 -0.34 13.09
CA ARG A 262 -1.02 -0.61 14.35
C ARG A 262 0.09 -1.62 14.09
N PHE A 263 1.34 -1.18 14.18
CA PHE A 263 2.51 -2.03 14.01
C PHE A 263 3.03 -2.55 15.34
N ASN A 264 2.87 -3.85 15.58
CA ASN A 264 3.33 -4.56 16.78
C ASN A 264 4.64 -5.28 16.46
N ARG A 265 5.70 -4.93 17.18
CA ARG A 265 7.04 -5.49 17.03
C ARG A 265 7.42 -6.24 18.31
N ASP A 266 7.91 -7.45 18.18
CA ASP A 266 8.55 -8.11 19.33
C ASP A 266 9.94 -7.49 19.60
N ASP A 267 10.52 -7.85 20.75
CA ASP A 267 11.83 -7.29 21.15
C ASP A 267 12.96 -7.78 20.25
N ALA A 268 12.86 -9.02 19.74
CA ALA A 268 13.83 -9.57 18.81
C ALA A 268 13.82 -8.83 17.48
N PHE A 269 12.66 -8.48 16.93
CA PHE A 269 12.56 -7.68 15.72
C PHE A 269 13.07 -6.26 15.92
N ARG A 270 12.76 -5.62 17.07
CA ARG A 270 13.30 -4.29 17.40
C ARG A 270 14.82 -4.30 17.49
N GLN A 271 15.39 -5.33 18.11
CA GLN A 271 16.83 -5.52 18.22
C GLN A 271 17.45 -5.76 16.84
N LEU A 272 16.82 -6.62 16.02
CA LEU A 272 17.23 -6.88 14.64
C LEU A 272 17.25 -5.61 13.80
N SER A 273 16.18 -4.83 13.81
CA SER A 273 16.09 -3.57 13.07
C SER A 273 17.16 -2.55 13.49
N ARG A 274 17.42 -2.42 14.80
CA ARG A 274 18.48 -1.54 15.32
C ARG A 274 19.87 -2.00 14.90
N SER A 275 20.14 -3.30 14.90
CA SER A 275 21.45 -3.85 14.59
C SER A 275 21.84 -3.68 13.11
N PHE A 276 20.89 -3.55 12.19
CA PHE A 276 21.17 -3.17 10.80
C PHE A 276 21.83 -1.79 10.66
N HIS A 277 21.55 -0.88 11.58
CA HIS A 277 22.18 0.45 11.59
C HIS A 277 23.56 0.48 12.26
N ALA A 278 23.88 -0.58 13.03
CA ALA A 278 25.10 -0.66 13.85
C ALA A 278 26.20 -1.55 13.25
N VAL A 279 26.18 -1.84 11.95
CA VAL A 279 27.14 -2.74 11.26
C VAL A 279 28.62 -2.38 11.48
N LYS A 280 28.93 -1.13 11.82
CA LYS A 280 30.31 -0.69 12.07
C LYS A 280 30.93 -1.20 13.39
N ASP A 281 30.11 -1.63 14.34
CA ASP A 281 30.54 -2.01 15.69
C ASP A 281 30.49 -3.53 15.94
N SER A 282 30.56 -4.34 14.87
CA SER A 282 30.53 -5.80 15.02
C SER A 282 31.78 -6.32 15.75
N GLU A 283 31.59 -7.19 16.76
CA GLU A 283 32.66 -7.77 17.58
C GLU A 283 33.41 -8.92 16.88
N TYR A 284 33.14 -9.19 15.60
CA TYR A 284 33.78 -10.27 14.88
C TYR A 284 35.29 -10.00 14.68
N THR A 285 36.11 -10.92 15.18
CA THR A 285 37.58 -10.90 14.99
C THR A 285 37.96 -11.89 13.90
N PRO A 286 38.87 -11.52 12.97
CA PRO A 286 39.36 -12.46 11.97
C PRO A 286 40.11 -13.64 12.61
N PRO A 287 40.19 -14.80 11.92
CA PRO A 287 41.00 -15.94 12.33
C PRO A 287 42.42 -15.54 12.70
N ALA A 288 42.96 -16.18 13.76
CA ALA A 288 44.26 -15.80 14.33
C ALA A 288 45.41 -15.80 13.30
N SER A 289 45.39 -16.77 12.37
CA SER A 289 46.35 -16.90 11.26
C SER A 289 46.36 -15.67 10.32
N LEU A 290 45.20 -15.02 10.15
CA LEU A 290 45.01 -13.93 9.20
C LEU A 290 44.99 -12.52 9.81
N GLN A 291 44.96 -12.41 11.14
CA GLN A 291 44.92 -11.09 11.82
C GLN A 291 46.07 -10.16 11.43
N LYS A 292 47.29 -10.71 11.23
CA LYS A 292 48.48 -9.94 10.82
C LYS A 292 48.56 -9.74 9.30
N VAL A 293 47.84 -10.52 8.51
CA VAL A 293 47.82 -10.47 7.05
C VAL A 293 46.85 -9.43 6.54
N LEU A 294 45.67 -9.35 7.17
CA LEU A 294 44.62 -8.46 6.75
C LEU A 294 44.91 -6.99 7.06
N ARG A 295 44.77 -6.13 6.06
CA ARG A 295 44.76 -4.67 6.22
C ARG A 295 43.50 -4.21 6.95
N LYS A 296 43.49 -2.96 7.45
CA LYS A 296 42.36 -2.42 8.22
C LYS A 296 41.04 -2.56 7.46
N TYR A 297 40.97 -2.08 6.21
CA TYR A 297 39.74 -2.15 5.39
C TYR A 297 39.32 -3.60 5.08
N GLN A 298 40.28 -4.52 4.94
CA GLN A 298 39.97 -5.95 4.73
C GLN A 298 39.36 -6.60 5.99
N ARG A 299 39.78 -6.17 7.18
CA ARG A 299 39.15 -6.55 8.44
C ARG A 299 37.72 -6.01 8.55
N ASP A 300 37.52 -4.78 8.08
CA ASP A 300 36.18 -4.18 8.05
C ASP A 300 35.26 -4.92 7.05
N GLY A 301 35.76 -5.31 5.86
CA GLY A 301 35.05 -6.15 4.92
C GLY A 301 34.74 -7.55 5.44
N TYR A 302 35.70 -8.17 6.14
CA TYR A 302 35.45 -9.45 6.85
C TYR A 302 34.33 -9.31 7.88
N ARG A 303 34.35 -8.30 8.74
CA ARG A 303 33.32 -8.03 9.73
C ARG A 303 31.95 -7.84 9.07
N TRP A 304 31.93 -7.11 7.96
CA TRP A 304 30.73 -6.87 7.18
C TRP A 304 30.14 -8.17 6.62
N LEU A 305 30.95 -9.05 6.03
CA LEU A 305 30.50 -10.37 5.55
C LEU A 305 29.93 -11.20 6.71
N ARG A 306 30.60 -11.24 7.87
CA ARG A 306 30.14 -11.96 9.07
C ARG A 306 28.82 -11.42 9.60
N THR A 307 28.66 -10.12 9.61
CA THR A 307 27.44 -9.46 10.07
C THR A 307 26.27 -9.77 9.12
N LEU A 308 26.46 -9.69 7.82
CA LEU A 308 25.41 -10.07 6.86
C LEU A 308 25.02 -11.54 6.99
N ASP A 309 26.00 -12.43 7.12
CA ASP A 309 25.73 -13.85 7.31
C ASP A 309 24.91 -14.12 8.57
N SER A 310 25.22 -13.47 9.69
CA SER A 310 24.47 -13.63 10.94
C SER A 310 22.98 -13.25 10.80
N TYR A 311 22.66 -12.36 9.87
CA TYR A 311 21.31 -11.96 9.53
C TYR A 311 20.70 -12.75 8.35
N GLY A 312 21.43 -13.71 7.76
CA GLY A 312 21.01 -14.42 6.55
C GLY A 312 20.86 -13.50 5.33
N MET A 313 21.61 -12.38 5.31
CA MET A 313 21.60 -11.42 4.23
C MET A 313 22.72 -11.66 3.23
N GLY A 314 22.42 -11.44 1.95
CA GLY A 314 23.41 -11.32 0.91
C GLY A 314 23.98 -9.89 0.80
N GLY A 315 25.12 -9.75 0.14
CA GLY A 315 25.71 -8.43 -0.09
C GLY A 315 26.73 -8.40 -1.22
N ILE A 316 27.06 -7.16 -1.65
CA ILE A 316 28.07 -6.89 -2.70
C ILE A 316 29.32 -6.36 -2.04
N LEU A 317 30.46 -7.08 -2.16
CA LEU A 317 31.77 -6.55 -1.81
C LEU A 317 32.34 -5.84 -3.04
N ALA A 318 32.25 -4.50 -3.03
CA ALA A 318 32.51 -3.65 -4.19
C ALA A 318 33.88 -2.94 -4.12
N ASP A 319 34.87 -3.54 -3.46
CA ASP A 319 36.24 -3.03 -3.45
C ASP A 319 36.83 -3.00 -4.85
N ASP A 320 37.71 -2.06 -5.14
CA ASP A 320 38.42 -1.99 -6.41
C ASP A 320 39.25 -3.27 -6.69
N MET A 321 39.61 -3.49 -7.96
CA MET A 321 40.44 -4.62 -8.35
C MET A 321 41.79 -4.57 -7.65
N GLY A 322 42.28 -5.74 -7.21
CA GLY A 322 43.60 -5.84 -6.54
C GLY A 322 43.57 -5.50 -5.05
N LEU A 323 42.46 -5.08 -4.46
CA LEU A 323 42.36 -4.79 -3.04
C LEU A 323 42.17 -6.03 -2.15
N GLY A 324 42.24 -7.23 -2.72
CA GLY A 324 42.22 -8.48 -1.96
C GLY A 324 40.83 -8.87 -1.46
N LYS A 325 39.84 -8.82 -2.33
CA LYS A 325 38.49 -9.35 -2.04
C LYS A 325 38.54 -10.85 -1.71
N THR A 326 39.42 -11.60 -2.40
CA THR A 326 39.63 -13.05 -2.18
C THR A 326 40.03 -13.36 -0.75
N VAL A 327 41.05 -12.67 -0.21
CA VAL A 327 41.51 -12.92 1.16
C VAL A 327 40.48 -12.56 2.23
N GLN A 328 39.61 -11.58 1.98
CA GLN A 328 38.48 -11.24 2.86
C GLN A 328 37.47 -12.37 2.91
N VAL A 329 37.11 -12.92 1.75
CA VAL A 329 36.23 -14.07 1.63
C VAL A 329 36.80 -15.32 2.24
N LEU A 330 38.08 -15.62 1.96
CA LEU A 330 38.77 -16.77 2.56
C LEU A 330 38.85 -16.66 4.08
N SER A 331 39.07 -15.47 4.62
CA SER A 331 39.04 -15.20 6.06
C SER A 331 37.65 -15.50 6.65
N TYR A 332 36.57 -15.13 5.95
CA TYR A 332 35.20 -15.41 6.31
C TYR A 332 34.95 -16.94 6.33
N LEU A 333 35.36 -17.65 5.29
CA LEU A 333 35.17 -19.10 5.18
C LEU A 333 36.00 -19.87 6.25
N LEU A 334 37.22 -19.43 6.54
CA LEU A 334 38.03 -20.02 7.59
C LEU A 334 37.41 -19.83 8.98
N ALA A 335 36.86 -18.64 9.26
CA ALA A 335 36.19 -18.40 10.52
C ALA A 335 34.96 -19.31 10.70
N LEU A 336 34.19 -19.56 9.65
CA LEU A 336 33.05 -20.49 9.69
C LEU A 336 33.48 -21.92 10.05
N ARG A 337 34.60 -22.36 9.50
CA ARG A 337 35.17 -23.67 9.83
C ARG A 337 35.67 -23.74 11.28
N GLU A 338 36.41 -22.74 11.75
CA GLU A 338 36.98 -22.71 13.13
C GLU A 338 35.85 -22.69 14.18
N GLU A 339 34.72 -22.11 13.92
CA GLU A 339 33.55 -22.13 14.81
C GLU A 339 32.84 -23.49 14.90
N GLY A 340 33.25 -24.48 14.10
CA GLY A 340 32.85 -25.89 14.21
C GLY A 340 31.37 -26.16 13.85
N GLY A 341 30.69 -25.19 13.22
CA GLY A 341 29.23 -25.24 12.99
C GLY A 341 28.79 -25.50 11.57
N ASN A 342 29.69 -25.67 10.59
CA ASN A 342 29.27 -25.71 9.20
C ASN A 342 29.51 -27.07 8.53
N PRO A 343 28.46 -27.93 8.45
CA PRO A 343 28.55 -29.22 7.76
C PRO A 343 28.41 -29.08 6.22
N LEU A 344 28.11 -27.88 5.68
CA LEU A 344 27.85 -27.68 4.27
C LEU A 344 29.01 -26.94 3.59
N PRO A 345 29.44 -27.34 2.38
CA PRO A 345 30.45 -26.62 1.63
C PRO A 345 29.98 -25.23 1.20
N SER A 346 30.92 -24.34 0.96
CA SER A 346 30.64 -23.03 0.31
C SER A 346 31.06 -23.07 -1.16
N LEU A 347 30.21 -22.57 -2.05
CA LEU A 347 30.46 -22.55 -3.48
C LEU A 347 31.01 -21.20 -3.93
N ILE A 348 32.12 -21.19 -4.64
CA ILE A 348 32.69 -20.03 -5.30
C ILE A 348 32.53 -20.22 -6.81
N VAL A 349 31.86 -19.27 -7.46
CA VAL A 349 31.67 -19.24 -8.90
C VAL A 349 32.42 -18.04 -9.48
N CYS A 350 33.37 -18.28 -10.37
CA CYS A 350 34.22 -17.26 -10.92
C CYS A 350 34.43 -17.43 -12.45
N PRO A 351 35.01 -16.47 -13.17
CA PRO A 351 35.49 -16.69 -14.53
C PRO A 351 36.48 -17.86 -14.61
N ALA A 352 36.43 -18.63 -15.70
CA ALA A 352 37.29 -19.81 -15.86
C ALA A 352 38.79 -19.52 -15.66
N SER A 353 39.26 -18.34 -16.04
CA SER A 353 40.66 -17.89 -15.86
C SER A 353 41.04 -17.69 -14.39
N LEU A 354 40.07 -17.54 -13.48
CA LEU A 354 40.36 -17.25 -12.06
C LEU A 354 40.20 -18.50 -11.16
N VAL A 355 39.74 -19.64 -11.68
CA VAL A 355 39.52 -20.86 -10.91
C VAL A 355 40.77 -21.33 -10.21
N LEU A 356 41.91 -21.42 -10.95
CA LEU A 356 43.19 -21.82 -10.39
C LEU A 356 43.75 -20.79 -9.42
N ASN A 357 43.57 -19.50 -9.70
CA ASN A 357 44.00 -18.43 -8.79
C ASN A 357 43.27 -18.54 -7.43
N TRP A 358 41.98 -18.86 -7.40
CA TRP A 358 41.24 -19.10 -6.15
C TRP A 358 41.81 -20.28 -5.37
N ALA A 359 42.20 -21.37 -6.04
CA ALA A 359 42.83 -22.53 -5.42
C ALA A 359 44.20 -22.19 -4.83
N GLU A 360 45.04 -21.44 -5.59
CA GLU A 360 46.35 -21.01 -5.13
C GLU A 360 46.24 -20.05 -3.92
N GLU A 361 45.32 -19.09 -3.96
CA GLU A 361 45.08 -18.18 -2.82
C GLU A 361 44.52 -18.92 -1.61
N CYS A 362 43.65 -19.91 -1.79
CA CYS A 362 43.17 -20.77 -0.73
C CYS A 362 44.31 -21.51 -0.05
N GLN A 363 45.17 -22.17 -0.82
CA GLN A 363 46.34 -22.88 -0.30
C GLN A 363 47.36 -21.95 0.41
N LYS A 364 47.50 -20.71 -0.09
CA LYS A 364 48.43 -19.73 0.45
C LYS A 364 47.96 -19.10 1.77
N PHE A 365 46.69 -18.70 1.85
CA PHE A 365 46.15 -17.93 2.97
C PHE A 365 45.38 -18.78 4.00
N THR A 366 44.78 -19.86 3.55
CA THR A 366 43.91 -20.71 4.37
C THR A 366 44.17 -22.19 4.05
N PRO A 367 45.39 -22.71 4.26
CA PRO A 367 45.76 -24.09 3.95
C PRO A 367 44.92 -25.12 4.77
N GLU A 368 44.26 -24.67 5.81
CA GLU A 368 43.35 -25.48 6.64
C GLU A 368 42.03 -25.80 5.91
N LEU A 369 41.61 -25.00 4.93
CA LEU A 369 40.40 -25.24 4.19
C LEU A 369 40.58 -26.32 3.13
N ASN A 370 39.71 -27.34 3.15
CA ASN A 370 39.62 -28.33 2.08
C ASN A 370 38.92 -27.74 0.85
N CYS A 371 39.74 -27.36 -0.15
CA CYS A 371 39.28 -26.70 -1.37
C CYS A 371 39.22 -27.69 -2.55
N VAL A 372 38.06 -27.95 -3.08
CA VAL A 372 37.81 -28.80 -4.25
C VAL A 372 37.63 -27.93 -5.49
N VAL A 373 38.47 -28.11 -6.49
CA VAL A 373 38.38 -27.42 -7.78
C VAL A 373 37.61 -28.29 -8.76
N VAL A 374 36.56 -27.75 -9.36
CA VAL A 374 35.74 -28.45 -10.34
C VAL A 374 36.30 -28.18 -11.73
N ASP A 375 36.96 -29.19 -12.32
CA ASP A 375 37.55 -29.11 -13.65
C ASP A 375 37.38 -30.44 -14.43
N GLY A 376 37.98 -30.51 -15.62
CA GLY A 376 38.01 -31.72 -16.44
C GLY A 376 36.74 -32.00 -17.25
N ASP A 377 36.56 -33.24 -17.64
CA ASP A 377 35.40 -33.71 -18.41
C ASP A 377 34.19 -34.00 -17.50
N ALA A 378 33.03 -34.28 -18.07
CA ALA A 378 31.78 -34.46 -17.32
C ALA A 378 31.83 -35.63 -16.36
N ALA A 379 32.53 -36.73 -16.69
CA ALA A 379 32.67 -37.90 -15.82
C ALA A 379 33.54 -37.56 -14.59
N HIS A 380 34.64 -36.86 -14.84
CA HIS A 380 35.53 -36.41 -13.77
C HIS A 380 34.82 -35.44 -12.80
N ARG A 381 34.06 -34.49 -13.35
CA ARG A 381 33.31 -33.53 -12.51
C ARG A 381 32.21 -34.21 -11.68
N ALA A 382 31.55 -35.24 -12.22
CA ALA A 382 30.59 -36.04 -11.45
C ALA A 382 31.26 -36.77 -10.27
N GLN A 383 32.48 -37.32 -10.46
CA GLN A 383 33.26 -37.93 -9.37
C GLN A 383 33.70 -36.87 -8.33
N LEU A 384 34.10 -35.67 -8.75
CA LEU A 384 34.43 -34.58 -7.83
C LEU A 384 33.21 -34.16 -6.99
N ALA A 385 32.01 -34.24 -7.53
CA ALA A 385 30.80 -33.90 -6.79
C ALA A 385 30.55 -34.85 -5.60
N GLU A 386 31.00 -36.08 -5.65
CA GLU A 386 30.90 -37.00 -4.53
C GLU A 386 31.78 -36.60 -3.31
N GLN A 387 32.77 -35.71 -3.57
CA GLN A 387 33.69 -35.21 -2.54
C GLN A 387 33.20 -33.91 -1.89
N TRP A 388 32.12 -33.31 -2.38
CA TRP A 388 31.65 -31.99 -1.90
C TRP A 388 31.18 -32.01 -0.45
N ASP A 389 30.61 -33.13 0.00
CA ASP A 389 30.14 -33.28 1.41
C ASP A 389 31.30 -33.20 2.45
N GLY A 390 32.54 -33.47 2.03
CA GLY A 390 33.73 -33.34 2.87
C GLY A 390 34.56 -32.07 2.59
N ALA A 391 34.11 -31.23 1.65
CA ALA A 391 34.80 -29.99 1.29
C ALA A 391 34.35 -28.81 2.16
N ASP A 392 35.24 -27.87 2.41
CA ASP A 392 34.89 -26.56 2.97
C ASP A 392 34.54 -25.56 1.85
N VAL A 393 35.25 -25.68 0.74
CA VAL A 393 35.13 -24.78 -0.42
C VAL A 393 35.09 -25.58 -1.72
N VAL A 394 34.12 -25.29 -2.56
CA VAL A 394 34.04 -25.80 -3.94
C VAL A 394 34.20 -24.62 -4.89
N VAL A 395 35.17 -24.68 -5.78
CA VAL A 395 35.44 -23.62 -6.77
C VAL A 395 35.10 -24.10 -8.18
N THR A 396 34.27 -23.35 -8.89
CA THR A 396 33.84 -23.66 -10.25
C THR A 396 33.76 -22.43 -11.13
N SER A 397 33.64 -22.62 -12.45
CA SER A 397 33.38 -21.51 -13.36
C SER A 397 31.91 -21.37 -13.71
N TYR A 398 31.50 -20.14 -14.09
CA TYR A 398 30.12 -19.87 -14.57
C TYR A 398 29.69 -20.80 -15.70
N ASP A 399 30.60 -21.18 -16.59
CA ASP A 399 30.29 -22.05 -17.73
C ASP A 399 30.14 -23.51 -17.33
N LEU A 400 30.94 -24.00 -16.37
CA LEU A 400 30.79 -25.35 -15.83
C LEU A 400 29.52 -25.48 -14.98
N LEU A 401 29.26 -24.50 -14.11
CA LEU A 401 28.04 -24.47 -13.32
C LEU A 401 26.80 -24.55 -14.22
N ARG A 402 26.76 -23.77 -15.32
CA ARG A 402 25.67 -23.82 -16.30
C ARG A 402 25.53 -25.16 -17.02
N ARG A 403 26.68 -25.82 -17.32
CA ARG A 403 26.65 -27.14 -18.01
C ARG A 403 26.13 -28.24 -17.12
N ASP A 404 26.48 -28.20 -15.85
CA ASP A 404 26.21 -29.25 -14.86
C ASP A 404 25.17 -28.81 -13.84
N GLU A 405 24.23 -27.94 -14.22
CA GLU A 405 23.23 -27.25 -13.38
C GLU A 405 22.56 -28.23 -12.39
N THR A 406 22.18 -29.43 -12.86
CA THR A 406 21.52 -30.43 -12.05
C THR A 406 22.36 -30.97 -10.87
N LEU A 407 23.69 -30.98 -10.97
CA LEU A 407 24.56 -31.39 -9.86
C LEU A 407 24.50 -30.33 -8.74
N TYR A 408 24.47 -29.06 -9.10
CA TYR A 408 24.47 -27.97 -8.13
C TYR A 408 23.09 -27.70 -7.53
N GLU A 409 22.01 -27.91 -8.26
CA GLU A 409 20.63 -27.79 -7.74
C GLU A 409 20.32 -28.82 -6.66
N ASN A 410 20.85 -30.04 -6.78
CA ASN A 410 20.63 -31.11 -5.83
C ASN A 410 21.50 -30.99 -4.57
N GLN A 411 22.54 -30.17 -4.59
CA GLN A 411 23.46 -29.94 -3.47
C GLN A 411 23.05 -28.72 -2.65
N LYS A 412 23.21 -28.81 -1.33
CA LYS A 412 23.06 -27.66 -0.44
C LYS A 412 24.41 -27.05 -0.14
N PHE A 413 24.50 -25.76 -0.25
CA PHE A 413 25.69 -24.99 0.09
C PHE A 413 25.40 -24.08 1.29
N TYR A 414 26.43 -23.79 2.08
CA TYR A 414 26.32 -22.77 3.12
C TYR A 414 26.27 -21.37 2.50
N ALA A 415 27.29 -21.04 1.70
CA ALA A 415 27.37 -19.78 0.98
C ALA A 415 27.54 -20.02 -0.52
N CYS A 416 26.95 -19.16 -1.37
CA CYS A 416 27.25 -19.06 -2.79
C CYS A 416 27.87 -17.69 -3.06
N ILE A 417 29.15 -17.70 -3.51
CA ILE A 417 29.94 -16.48 -3.69
C ILE A 417 30.26 -16.37 -5.17
N LEU A 418 29.84 -15.24 -5.77
CA LEU A 418 30.12 -14.93 -7.17
C LEU A 418 31.30 -13.98 -7.26
N ASP A 419 32.36 -14.37 -7.92
CA ASP A 419 33.46 -13.48 -8.28
C ASP A 419 33.24 -12.91 -9.68
N GLU A 420 33.62 -11.64 -9.88
CA GLU A 420 33.32 -10.86 -11.08
C GLU A 420 31.82 -10.94 -11.44
N ALA A 421 31.00 -10.57 -10.45
CA ALA A 421 29.54 -10.73 -10.51
C ALA A 421 28.86 -9.97 -11.66
N GLN A 422 29.56 -9.07 -12.35
CA GLN A 422 29.08 -8.49 -13.62
C GLN A 422 28.77 -9.57 -14.69
N ALA A 423 29.26 -10.79 -14.52
CA ALA A 423 28.89 -11.93 -15.39
C ALA A 423 27.40 -12.25 -15.39
N ILE A 424 26.66 -11.86 -14.35
CA ILE A 424 25.22 -12.09 -14.19
C ILE A 424 24.36 -10.82 -14.27
N LYS A 425 24.90 -9.71 -14.76
CA LYS A 425 24.19 -8.43 -14.87
C LYS A 425 22.94 -8.45 -15.76
N ASN A 426 22.78 -9.48 -16.59
CA ASN A 426 21.61 -9.68 -17.41
C ASN A 426 20.81 -10.92 -16.94
N HIS A 427 19.63 -10.66 -16.35
CA HIS A 427 18.74 -11.68 -15.80
C HIS A 427 18.16 -12.67 -16.82
N THR A 428 18.26 -12.38 -18.13
CA THR A 428 17.75 -13.28 -19.18
C THR A 428 18.75 -14.38 -19.54
N THR A 429 20.02 -14.27 -19.13
CA THR A 429 21.08 -15.20 -19.51
C THR A 429 20.96 -16.54 -18.78
N GLN A 430 21.44 -17.59 -19.44
CA GLN A 430 21.51 -18.93 -18.84
C GLN A 430 22.48 -18.97 -17.63
N LYS A 431 23.54 -18.18 -17.64
CA LYS A 431 24.47 -18.04 -16.50
C LYS A 431 23.73 -17.50 -15.25
N TYR A 432 22.91 -16.47 -15.43
CA TYR A 432 22.08 -15.90 -14.35
C TYR A 432 21.14 -16.96 -13.77
N LYS A 433 20.40 -17.68 -14.64
CA LYS A 433 19.46 -18.72 -14.22
C LYS A 433 20.15 -19.82 -13.42
N ALA A 434 21.27 -20.32 -13.91
CA ALA A 434 22.04 -21.36 -13.26
C ALA A 434 22.53 -20.96 -11.87
N VAL A 435 23.07 -19.74 -11.69
CA VAL A 435 23.51 -19.31 -10.33
C VAL A 435 22.35 -19.08 -9.39
N CYS A 436 21.18 -18.62 -9.91
CA CYS A 436 19.98 -18.46 -9.10
C CYS A 436 19.39 -19.80 -8.65
N GLY A 437 19.59 -20.90 -9.39
CA GLY A 437 19.18 -22.26 -9.04
C GLY A 437 19.98 -22.89 -7.92
N VAL A 438 21.16 -22.37 -7.58
CA VAL A 438 21.99 -22.88 -6.48
C VAL A 438 21.28 -22.71 -5.15
N ASN A 439 21.13 -23.83 -4.39
CA ASN A 439 20.55 -23.83 -3.08
C ASN A 439 21.61 -23.49 -2.01
N SER A 440 21.57 -22.24 -1.52
CA SER A 440 22.50 -21.76 -0.50
C SER A 440 21.81 -20.91 0.56
N ARG A 441 22.34 -20.94 1.80
CA ARG A 441 21.81 -20.16 2.91
C ARG A 441 22.06 -18.67 2.74
N VAL A 442 23.26 -18.28 2.30
CA VAL A 442 23.66 -16.88 2.09
C VAL A 442 24.35 -16.73 0.74
N ARG A 443 24.28 -15.56 0.15
CA ARG A 443 24.82 -15.26 -1.17
C ARG A 443 25.62 -13.98 -1.17
N PHE A 444 26.83 -14.00 -1.72
CA PHE A 444 27.67 -12.81 -1.84
C PHE A 444 28.12 -12.60 -3.29
N ALA A 445 28.31 -11.35 -3.66
CA ALA A 445 28.81 -10.95 -4.96
C ALA A 445 30.06 -10.09 -4.79
N LEU A 446 31.12 -10.43 -5.52
CA LEU A 446 32.35 -9.67 -5.57
C LEU A 446 32.47 -9.02 -6.94
N THR A 447 32.66 -7.72 -6.99
CA THR A 447 32.82 -6.98 -8.23
C THR A 447 33.50 -5.65 -7.96
N GLY A 448 34.34 -5.16 -8.89
CA GLY A 448 34.87 -3.79 -8.84
C GLY A 448 33.89 -2.77 -9.44
N THR A 449 32.86 -3.26 -10.20
CA THR A 449 31.93 -2.40 -10.95
C THR A 449 30.50 -2.91 -10.80
N PRO A 450 29.86 -2.67 -9.64
CA PRO A 450 28.51 -3.20 -9.37
C PRO A 450 27.44 -2.60 -10.31
N VAL A 451 27.65 -1.39 -10.80
CA VAL A 451 26.79 -0.70 -11.79
C VAL A 451 27.69 -0.04 -12.83
N GLU A 452 27.55 -0.43 -14.09
CA GLU A 452 28.29 0.19 -15.18
C GLU A 452 27.39 1.10 -16.02
N ASN A 453 26.22 0.60 -16.47
CA ASN A 453 25.41 1.29 -17.46
C ASN A 453 23.94 1.49 -17.05
N ARG A 454 23.34 0.57 -16.30
CA ARG A 454 21.90 0.57 -16.00
C ARG A 454 21.58 0.03 -14.61
N LEU A 455 20.56 0.62 -13.97
CA LEU A 455 20.02 0.12 -12.70
C LEU A 455 19.54 -1.34 -12.76
N GLY A 456 19.10 -1.81 -13.94
CA GLY A 456 18.72 -3.21 -14.18
C GLY A 456 19.88 -4.20 -13.96
N GLU A 457 21.14 -3.78 -14.08
CA GLU A 457 22.32 -4.60 -13.77
C GLU A 457 22.40 -4.86 -12.26
N LEU A 458 22.24 -3.81 -11.47
CA LEU A 458 22.17 -3.91 -10.02
C LEU A 458 20.98 -4.75 -9.55
N TRP A 459 19.83 -4.57 -10.20
CA TRP A 459 18.63 -5.38 -9.93
C TRP A 459 18.91 -6.88 -10.14
N SER A 460 19.61 -7.27 -11.21
CA SER A 460 19.97 -8.66 -11.46
C SER A 460 20.86 -9.23 -10.36
N ILE A 461 21.86 -8.48 -9.91
CA ILE A 461 22.75 -8.89 -8.83
C ILE A 461 21.95 -9.01 -7.50
N PHE A 462 21.10 -8.04 -7.17
CA PHE A 462 20.28 -8.10 -5.96
C PHE A 462 19.25 -9.22 -6.00
N SER A 463 18.70 -9.55 -7.16
CA SER A 463 17.78 -10.68 -7.30
C SER A 463 18.47 -12.03 -7.08
N PHE A 464 19.78 -12.13 -7.36
CA PHE A 464 20.58 -13.28 -6.93
C PHE A 464 20.84 -13.25 -5.43
N LEU A 465 21.31 -12.13 -4.88
CA LEU A 465 21.73 -12.01 -3.46
C LEU A 465 20.56 -12.21 -2.49
N MET A 466 19.44 -11.58 -2.77
CA MET A 466 18.25 -11.55 -1.92
C MET A 466 17.01 -11.63 -2.79
N PRO A 467 16.58 -12.84 -3.19
CA PRO A 467 15.44 -13.02 -4.08
C PRO A 467 14.18 -12.33 -3.57
N GLY A 468 13.57 -11.51 -4.45
CA GLY A 468 12.38 -10.73 -4.11
C GLY A 468 12.62 -9.48 -3.24
N TYR A 469 13.86 -9.10 -2.92
CA TYR A 469 14.16 -7.87 -2.15
C TYR A 469 13.83 -6.60 -2.94
N LEU A 470 14.16 -6.56 -4.22
CA LEU A 470 13.80 -5.47 -5.11
C LEU A 470 12.57 -5.85 -5.95
N PRO A 471 11.65 -4.92 -6.20
CA PRO A 471 10.51 -5.17 -7.08
C PRO A 471 10.94 -5.51 -8.51
N PRO A 472 10.10 -6.19 -9.31
CA PRO A 472 10.39 -6.45 -10.72
C PRO A 472 10.71 -5.16 -11.50
N VAL A 473 11.61 -5.25 -12.47
CA VAL A 473 12.10 -4.08 -13.25
C VAL A 473 10.95 -3.29 -13.91
N SER A 474 9.84 -3.94 -14.24
CA SER A 474 8.64 -3.29 -14.76
C SER A 474 7.99 -2.28 -13.81
N TYR A 475 8.17 -2.44 -12.50
CA TYR A 475 7.65 -1.50 -11.48
C TYR A 475 8.59 -0.32 -11.24
N THR A 476 9.91 -0.49 -11.38
CA THR A 476 10.88 0.59 -11.13
C THR A 476 10.79 1.75 -12.12
N HIS A 477 10.18 1.54 -13.27
CA HIS A 477 9.93 2.62 -14.25
C HIS A 477 8.67 3.45 -13.97
N LEU A 478 7.77 2.99 -13.09
CA LEU A 478 6.51 3.67 -12.79
C LEU A 478 6.53 4.47 -11.47
N THR A 479 7.50 4.22 -10.59
CA THR A 479 7.49 4.74 -9.21
C THR A 479 8.73 5.51 -8.78
N LEU A 480 9.64 5.88 -9.69
CA LEU A 480 10.66 6.87 -9.35
C LEU A 480 10.00 8.24 -9.35
N PRO A 481 9.72 8.86 -8.18
CA PRO A 481 9.41 10.27 -8.16
C PRO A 481 10.61 10.98 -8.74
N THR A 482 10.36 11.88 -9.68
CA THR A 482 11.36 12.77 -10.25
C THR A 482 11.91 13.64 -9.13
N ILE A 483 12.87 13.14 -8.36
CA ILE A 483 13.71 13.99 -7.51
C ILE A 483 14.80 14.55 -8.42
N CYS A 484 14.41 15.51 -9.21
CA CYS A 484 15.28 16.46 -9.85
C CYS A 484 14.75 17.84 -9.53
N SER A 485 15.31 18.47 -8.52
CA SER A 485 15.54 19.91 -8.41
C SER A 485 16.08 20.20 -7.01
N VAL A 486 17.35 20.29 -6.84
CA VAL A 486 18.11 21.56 -6.63
C VAL A 486 19.56 21.23 -6.84
#